data_7ae2ed5ceec823bc5bb7a673a75219e2
#
_entry.id   7ae2ed5ceec823bc5bb7a673a75219e2
#
_cell.length_a   1.000
_cell.length_b   1.000
_cell.length_c   1.000
_cell.angle_alpha   90.00
_cell.angle_beta   90.00
_cell.angle_gamma   90.00
#
_symmetry.space_group_name_H-M   'P 1'
#
loop_
_entity.id
_entity.type
_entity.pdbx_description
1 polymer ?
#
loop_
_entity_poly.entity_id
_entity_poly.type
_entity_poly.pdbx_seq_one_letter_code
_entity_poly.pdbx_strand_id
1 'polypeptide(L)'
;MQNMVNEAMGWLGEAPVTGSAFSQARYKLKHTAFIELNEAAVVSTMYADRHYRTLWGFRVLAVDGSKILLPDTADVRAAFGTIAYSGGETADIAGERPYALASVLYDVLNRVALEATLGKANAYV
;
A
#
# COMPACT_ATOMS: atom_id res chain seq x y z
N MET A 1 4.01 9.62 -15.24
CA MET A 1 2.78 8.79 -15.34
C MET A 1 2.53 8.25 -16.74
N GLN A 2 2.56 9.08 -17.80
CA GLN A 2 2.31 8.61 -19.18
C GLN A 2 3.28 7.50 -19.64
N ASN A 3 4.57 7.60 -19.32
CA ASN A 3 5.55 6.57 -19.70
C ASN A 3 5.25 5.21 -19.08
N MET A 4 4.85 5.17 -17.81
CA MET A 4 4.51 3.93 -17.10
C MET A 4 3.25 3.27 -17.70
N VAL A 5 2.27 4.07 -18.10
CA VAL A 5 1.06 3.57 -18.78
C VAL A 5 1.41 2.99 -20.14
N ASN A 6 2.21 3.69 -20.93
CA ASN A 6 2.63 3.23 -22.25
C ASN A 6 3.46 1.93 -22.19
N GLU A 7 4.31 1.80 -21.16
CA GLU A 7 5.10 0.60 -20.92
C GLU A 7 4.22 -0.61 -20.58
N ALA A 8 3.26 -0.43 -19.65
CA ALA A 8 2.31 -1.48 -19.29
C ALA A 8 1.44 -1.91 -20.48
N MET A 9 0.98 -0.96 -21.30
CA MET A 9 0.19 -1.26 -22.50
C MET A 9 1.01 -1.97 -23.56
N GLY A 10 2.30 -1.65 -23.67
CA GLY A 10 3.22 -2.37 -24.56
C GLY A 10 3.34 -3.86 -24.21
N TRP A 11 3.33 -4.20 -22.93
CA TRP A 11 3.33 -5.61 -22.47
C TRP A 11 2.03 -6.35 -22.77
N LEU A 12 0.92 -5.64 -22.76
CA LEU A 12 -0.40 -6.22 -23.04
C LEU A 12 -0.74 -6.28 -24.55
N GLY A 13 0.08 -5.68 -25.41
CA GLY A 13 -0.18 -5.59 -26.85
C GLY A 13 -1.35 -4.70 -27.24
N GLU A 14 -1.75 -3.81 -26.34
CA GLU A 14 -2.92 -2.95 -26.49
C GLU A 14 -2.55 -1.56 -27.07
N ALA A 15 -3.54 -0.87 -27.60
CA ALA A 15 -3.36 0.49 -28.09
C ALA A 15 -3.02 1.45 -26.93
N PRO A 16 -2.17 2.46 -27.15
CA PRO A 16 -1.78 3.41 -26.11
C PRO A 16 -2.99 4.18 -25.58
N VAL A 17 -3.11 4.24 -24.26
CA VAL A 17 -4.16 4.94 -23.53
C VAL A 17 -3.65 6.29 -23.05
N THR A 18 -4.49 7.31 -23.06
CA THR A 18 -4.11 8.63 -22.53
C THR A 18 -4.00 8.59 -20.99
N GLY A 19 -3.10 9.40 -20.41
CA GLY A 19 -2.99 9.54 -18.96
C GLY A 19 -4.30 9.94 -18.27
N SER A 20 -5.14 10.72 -18.96
CA SER A 20 -6.47 11.09 -18.48
C SER A 20 -7.41 9.89 -18.41
N ALA A 21 -7.47 9.08 -19.45
CA ALA A 21 -8.31 7.87 -19.48
C ALA A 21 -7.87 6.87 -18.39
N PHE A 22 -6.56 6.68 -18.19
CA PHE A 22 -6.02 5.88 -17.11
C PHE A 22 -6.42 6.42 -15.72
N SER A 23 -6.29 7.72 -15.51
CA SER A 23 -6.69 8.36 -14.24
C SER A 23 -8.18 8.18 -13.96
N GLN A 24 -9.03 8.34 -14.96
CA GLN A 24 -10.48 8.11 -14.81
C GLN A 24 -10.81 6.64 -14.53
N ALA A 25 -10.12 5.70 -15.15
CA ALA A 25 -10.31 4.27 -14.91
C ALA A 25 -9.98 3.89 -13.46
N ARG A 26 -8.95 4.51 -12.86
CA ARG A 26 -8.57 4.28 -11.46
C ARG A 26 -9.69 4.58 -10.46
N TYR A 27 -10.54 5.57 -10.71
CA TYR A 27 -11.66 5.88 -9.82
C TYR A 27 -12.73 4.78 -9.77
N LYS A 28 -12.77 3.91 -10.79
CA LYS A 28 -13.70 2.78 -10.85
C LYS A 28 -13.18 1.55 -10.09
N LEU A 29 -11.87 1.50 -9.81
CA LEU A 29 -11.24 0.37 -9.17
C LEU A 29 -11.46 0.45 -7.65
N LYS A 30 -12.15 -0.53 -7.09
CA LYS A 30 -12.35 -0.64 -5.64
C LYS A 30 -11.05 -1.13 -4.98
N HIS A 31 -10.76 -0.62 -3.79
CA HIS A 31 -9.58 -1.05 -3.02
C HIS A 31 -9.64 -2.55 -2.67
N THR A 32 -10.85 -3.12 -2.50
CA THR A 32 -11.04 -4.55 -2.23
C THR A 32 -10.50 -5.45 -3.35
N ALA A 33 -10.47 -4.96 -4.60
CA ALA A 33 -9.91 -5.72 -5.72
C ALA A 33 -8.43 -6.07 -5.51
N PHE A 34 -7.66 -5.21 -4.85
CA PHE A 34 -6.26 -5.49 -4.53
C PHE A 34 -6.13 -6.53 -3.43
N ILE A 35 -7.04 -6.53 -2.44
CA ILE A 35 -7.09 -7.52 -1.36
C ILE A 35 -7.40 -8.89 -1.97
N GLU A 36 -8.46 -8.97 -2.77
CA GLU A 36 -8.88 -10.20 -3.45
C GLU A 36 -7.79 -10.75 -4.39
N LEU A 37 -7.14 -9.87 -5.15
CA LEU A 37 -6.04 -10.25 -6.05
C LEU A 37 -4.84 -10.78 -5.26
N ASN A 38 -4.45 -10.12 -4.18
CA ASN A 38 -3.35 -10.59 -3.33
C ASN A 38 -3.66 -11.97 -2.74
N GLU A 39 -4.84 -12.15 -2.18
CA GLU A 39 -5.26 -13.42 -1.60
C GLU A 39 -5.31 -14.55 -2.64
N ALA A 40 -6.01 -14.34 -3.75
CA ALA A 40 -6.25 -15.38 -4.74
C ALA A 40 -5.01 -15.69 -5.61
N ALA A 41 -4.30 -14.67 -6.08
CA ALA A 41 -3.21 -14.86 -7.04
C ALA A 41 -1.82 -14.97 -6.38
N VAL A 42 -1.63 -14.39 -5.20
CA VAL A 42 -0.31 -14.37 -4.53
C VAL A 42 -0.29 -15.32 -3.34
N VAL A 43 -1.10 -15.06 -2.31
CA VAL A 43 -1.05 -15.82 -1.05
C VAL A 43 -1.46 -17.27 -1.25
N SER A 44 -2.64 -17.49 -1.84
CA SER A 44 -3.16 -18.86 -2.07
C SER A 44 -2.24 -19.67 -2.98
N THR A 45 -1.71 -19.05 -4.05
CA THR A 45 -0.79 -19.72 -4.97
C THR A 45 0.54 -20.06 -4.30
N MET A 46 1.10 -19.12 -3.53
CA MET A 46 2.38 -19.33 -2.84
C MET A 46 2.32 -20.51 -1.86
N TYR A 47 1.19 -20.70 -1.17
CA TYR A 47 1.07 -21.73 -0.13
C TYR A 47 0.37 -23.01 -0.59
N ALA A 48 -0.15 -23.08 -1.83
CA ALA A 48 -0.88 -24.24 -2.34
C ALA A 48 -0.05 -25.53 -2.33
N ASP A 49 1.20 -25.46 -2.81
CA ASP A 49 2.03 -26.64 -3.07
C ASP A 49 3.02 -26.95 -1.95
N ARG A 50 2.98 -26.25 -0.85
CA ARG A 50 3.93 -26.39 0.28
C ARG A 50 5.42 -26.22 -0.08
N HIS A 51 5.74 -25.64 -1.22
CA HIS A 51 7.11 -25.39 -1.66
C HIS A 51 7.70 -24.06 -1.12
N TYR A 52 7.01 -23.42 -0.20
CA TYR A 52 7.49 -22.21 0.45
C TYR A 52 8.60 -22.51 1.48
N ARG A 53 9.48 -21.54 1.65
CA ARG A 53 10.61 -21.64 2.58
C ARG A 53 10.14 -21.57 4.02
N THR A 54 10.74 -22.43 4.85
CA THR A 54 10.53 -22.44 6.31
C THR A 54 11.87 -22.44 7.04
N LEU A 55 11.85 -22.00 8.29
CA LEU A 55 12.96 -22.14 9.22
C LEU A 55 12.54 -23.14 10.30
N TRP A 56 13.21 -24.28 10.36
CA TRP A 56 12.86 -25.40 11.27
C TRP A 56 11.39 -25.83 11.20
N GLY A 57 10.79 -25.77 10.01
CA GLY A 57 9.38 -26.11 9.79
C GLY A 57 8.39 -24.98 10.07
N PHE A 58 8.85 -23.80 10.51
CA PHE A 58 8.00 -22.64 10.78
C PHE A 58 8.12 -21.59 9.70
N ARG A 59 7.03 -20.88 9.41
CA ARG A 59 7.09 -19.64 8.63
C ARG A 59 7.63 -18.51 9.50
N VAL A 60 8.48 -17.66 8.94
CA VAL A 60 9.01 -16.48 9.62
C VAL A 60 8.22 -15.27 9.14
N LEU A 61 7.36 -14.77 10.00
CA LEU A 61 6.52 -13.62 9.71
C LEU A 61 7.04 -12.39 10.46
N ALA A 62 6.98 -11.24 9.79
CA ALA A 62 7.26 -9.95 10.37
C ALA A 62 6.06 -9.02 10.20
N VAL A 63 5.85 -8.16 11.18
CA VAL A 63 4.89 -7.05 11.10
C VAL A 63 5.69 -5.76 11.19
N ASP A 64 5.46 -4.86 10.25
CA ASP A 64 6.03 -3.53 10.28
C ASP A 64 4.95 -2.48 10.06
N GLY A 65 5.13 -1.32 10.69
CA GLY A 65 4.23 -0.19 10.60
C GLY A 65 4.94 1.06 10.09
N SER A 66 4.47 1.60 8.96
CA SER A 66 5.00 2.82 8.37
C SER A 66 3.96 3.93 8.36
N LYS A 67 4.38 5.16 8.68
CA LYS A 67 3.53 6.34 8.53
C LYS A 67 3.50 6.79 7.09
N ILE A 68 2.30 6.88 6.52
CA ILE A 68 2.08 7.35 5.15
C ILE A 68 1.43 8.74 5.21
N LEU A 69 2.05 9.70 4.54
CA LEU A 69 1.45 11.03 4.34
C LEU A 69 0.26 10.91 3.38
N LEU A 70 -0.88 11.41 3.83
CA LEU A 70 -2.11 11.41 3.06
C LEU A 70 -2.41 12.78 2.43
N PRO A 71 -3.27 12.83 1.39
CA PRO A 71 -3.78 14.09 0.86
C PRO A 71 -4.47 14.90 1.95
N ASP A 72 -4.19 16.21 1.99
CA ASP A 72 -4.72 17.10 3.02
C ASP A 72 -6.12 17.59 2.65
N THR A 73 -7.12 16.78 2.99
CA THR A 73 -8.53 17.10 2.81
C THR A 73 -9.30 16.94 4.13
N ALA A 74 -10.43 17.62 4.25
CA ALA A 74 -11.27 17.55 5.45
C ALA A 74 -11.68 16.12 5.81
N ASP A 75 -12.09 15.33 4.80
CA ASP A 75 -12.52 13.94 4.99
C ASP A 75 -11.37 13.05 5.47
N VAL A 76 -10.18 13.23 4.91
CA VAL A 76 -8.99 12.46 5.30
C VAL A 76 -8.56 12.83 6.72
N ARG A 77 -8.57 14.12 7.09
CA ARG A 77 -8.31 14.57 8.45
C ARG A 77 -9.29 13.96 9.45
N ALA A 78 -10.58 13.95 9.12
CA ALA A 78 -11.62 13.36 9.97
C ALA A 78 -11.44 11.83 10.13
N ALA A 79 -11.10 11.13 9.05
CA ALA A 79 -10.94 9.68 9.05
C ALA A 79 -9.67 9.20 9.75
N PHE A 80 -8.53 9.84 9.50
CA PHE A 80 -7.20 9.36 9.93
C PHE A 80 -6.56 10.20 11.05
N GLY A 81 -7.06 11.41 11.30
CA GLY A 81 -6.43 12.35 12.22
C GLY A 81 -5.20 13.03 11.61
N THR A 82 -4.51 13.80 12.43
CA THR A 82 -3.30 14.54 12.03
C THR A 82 -2.16 14.26 12.99
N ILE A 83 -0.94 14.44 12.50
CA ILE A 83 0.27 14.45 13.33
C ILE A 83 0.92 15.81 13.16
N ALA A 84 1.29 16.40 14.30
CA ALA A 84 2.10 17.60 14.31
C ALA A 84 3.51 17.29 13.80
N TYR A 85 4.04 18.13 12.95
CA TYR A 85 5.43 18.07 12.55
C TYR A 85 6.10 19.41 12.86
N SER A 86 7.33 19.35 13.31
CA SER A 86 8.22 20.49 13.43
C SER A 86 9.22 20.44 12.29
N GLY A 87 9.38 21.55 11.58
CA GLY A 87 10.24 21.64 10.41
C GLY A 87 11.73 21.75 10.75
N GLY A 88 12.33 20.78 11.44
CA GLY A 88 13.77 20.73 11.68
C GLY A 88 14.38 22.07 12.17
N GLU A 89 15.59 22.41 11.72
CA GLU A 89 16.28 23.66 12.07
C GLU A 89 15.61 24.95 11.56
N THR A 90 14.66 24.86 10.65
CA THR A 90 13.81 25.99 10.21
C THR A 90 12.47 25.93 10.93
N ALA A 91 12.48 26.38 12.18
CA ALA A 91 11.35 26.30 13.12
C ALA A 91 10.07 27.04 12.71
N ASP A 92 10.05 27.74 11.59
CA ASP A 92 8.92 28.56 11.14
C ASP A 92 7.80 27.77 10.42
N ILE A 93 7.95 26.46 10.24
CA ILE A 93 6.97 25.62 9.57
C ILE A 93 6.50 24.50 10.52
N ALA A 94 5.91 24.89 11.63
CA ALA A 94 5.14 23.98 12.43
C ALA A 94 3.75 23.82 11.80
N GLY A 95 3.27 22.58 11.68
CA GLY A 95 1.95 22.31 11.12
C GLY A 95 1.46 20.92 11.47
N GLU A 96 0.23 20.66 11.11
CA GLU A 96 -0.37 19.34 11.23
C GLU A 96 -0.71 18.80 9.85
N ARG A 97 -0.35 17.56 9.59
CA ARG A 97 -0.70 16.88 8.35
C ARG A 97 -1.37 15.54 8.62
N PRO A 98 -2.30 15.12 7.76
CA PRO A 98 -2.93 13.82 7.90
C PRO A 98 -1.95 12.71 7.54
N TYR A 99 -1.85 11.73 8.44
CA TYR A 99 -1.07 10.51 8.25
C TYR A 99 -1.94 9.31 8.54
N ALA A 100 -1.67 8.22 7.85
CA ALA A 100 -2.14 6.91 8.23
C ALA A 100 -0.97 6.04 8.69
N LEU A 101 -1.25 5.09 9.57
CA LEU A 101 -0.37 3.98 9.88
C LEU A 101 -0.71 2.82 8.94
N ALA A 102 0.22 2.47 8.06
CA ALA A 102 0.13 1.28 7.25
C ALA A 102 0.91 0.16 7.94
N SER A 103 0.24 -0.94 8.27
CA SER A 103 0.87 -2.12 8.83
C SER A 103 0.81 -3.26 7.83
N VAL A 104 1.93 -3.95 7.64
CA VAL A 104 2.04 -5.07 6.69
C VAL A 104 2.49 -6.31 7.44
N LEU A 105 1.74 -7.40 7.29
CA LEU A 105 2.18 -8.75 7.66
C LEU A 105 2.94 -9.35 6.48
N TYR A 106 4.20 -9.69 6.69
CA TYR A 106 5.14 -10.09 5.65
C TYR A 106 5.79 -11.43 5.95
N ASP A 107 5.78 -12.35 4.98
CA ASP A 107 6.57 -13.58 5.05
C ASP A 107 8.00 -13.28 4.60
N VAL A 108 8.92 -13.28 5.57
CA VAL A 108 10.30 -12.83 5.38
C VAL A 108 11.08 -13.75 4.45
N LEU A 109 10.91 -15.06 4.59
CA LEU A 109 11.66 -16.04 3.81
C LEU A 109 11.16 -16.13 2.37
N ASN A 110 9.87 -15.94 2.17
CA ASN A 110 9.23 -16.05 0.86
C ASN A 110 9.05 -14.69 0.17
N ARG A 111 9.32 -13.59 0.88
CA ARG A 111 9.25 -12.21 0.37
C ARG A 111 7.87 -11.83 -0.16
N VAL A 112 6.83 -12.22 0.58
CA VAL A 112 5.44 -11.99 0.21
C VAL A 112 4.71 -11.19 1.28
N ALA A 113 4.01 -10.14 0.89
CA ALA A 113 3.06 -9.46 1.75
C ALA A 113 1.77 -10.30 1.83
N LEU A 114 1.42 -10.72 3.04
CA LEU A 114 0.24 -11.55 3.29
C LEU A 114 -1.00 -10.69 3.47
N GLU A 115 -0.87 -9.63 4.25
CA GLU A 115 -1.95 -8.73 4.58
C GLU A 115 -1.41 -7.32 4.80
N ALA A 116 -2.22 -6.32 4.47
CA ALA A 116 -1.91 -4.94 4.78
C ALA A 116 -3.15 -4.24 5.35
N THR A 117 -2.95 -3.44 6.37
CA THR A 117 -4.01 -2.62 7.00
C THR A 117 -3.62 -1.16 6.98
N LEU A 118 -4.63 -0.29 6.95
CA LEU A 118 -4.47 1.15 7.03
C LEU A 118 -5.32 1.66 8.18
N GLY A 119 -4.67 2.26 9.18
CA GLY A 119 -5.33 2.76 10.38
C GLY A 119 -4.98 4.21 10.69
N LYS A 120 -5.56 4.73 11.78
CA LYS A 120 -5.20 6.07 12.28
C LYS A 120 -3.74 6.09 12.71
N ALA A 121 -3.06 7.19 12.45
CA ALA A 121 -1.64 7.34 12.77
C ALA A 121 -1.30 7.18 14.27
N ASN A 122 -2.28 7.39 15.15
CA ASN A 122 -2.15 7.26 16.60
C ASN A 122 -2.78 5.97 17.14
N ALA A 123 -3.22 5.06 16.27
CA ALA A 123 -3.66 3.75 16.71
C ALA A 123 -2.42 2.95 17.15
N TYR A 124 -2.27 2.76 18.45
CA TYR A 124 -1.32 1.79 18.96
C TYR A 124 -1.86 0.40 18.62
N VAL A 125 -1.03 -0.39 17.95
CA VAL A 125 -1.29 -1.81 17.72
C VAL A 125 -1.01 -2.58 18.99
#